data_05980227d2626e64a93942e8cb0cdcf5
#
_entry.id   05980227d2626e64a93942e8cb0cdcf5
#
_cell.length_a   1.000
_cell.length_b   1.000
_cell.length_c   1.000
_cell.angle_alpha   90.00
_cell.angle_beta   90.00
_cell.angle_gamma   90.00
#
_symmetry.space_group_name_H-M   'P 1'
#
loop_
_entity.id
_entity.type
_entity.pdbx_description
1 polymer ?
#
loop_
_entity_poly.entity_id
_entity_poly.type
_entity_poly.pdbx_seq_one_letter_code
_entity_poly.pdbx_strand_id
1 'polypeptide(L)'
;MNECDIYFYEKTGNTQFLENNEEYSLGCKSFAQDGSGGEYVFLEDGSIGFIGSEGEVGRAAESLDELLTFLIHTGCISDFSCKHIYKNKELLKTYCNGYISKIRERYKAQNKDWDKVRSDIANSLSLVFSPDKLENVTMKFYKAATREPIFSCKYLDGKEEYICDSILSDIVGVWITELVGMSREEIENYK
;
A
#
# COMPACT_ATOMS: atom_id res chain seq x y z
N MET A 1 4.61 4.34 -15.47
CA MET A 1 4.62 3.89 -14.05
C MET A 1 4.03 2.49 -13.83
N ASN A 2 3.81 1.71 -14.89
CA ASN A 2 3.23 0.35 -14.81
C ASN A 2 3.96 -0.62 -13.86
N GLU A 3 5.27 -0.44 -13.66
CA GLU A 3 6.06 -1.26 -12.72
C GLU A 3 5.82 -0.89 -11.23
N CYS A 4 5.09 0.21 -10.94
CA CYS A 4 4.79 0.69 -9.59
C CYS A 4 3.28 0.70 -9.32
N ASP A 5 2.50 0.00 -10.14
CA ASP A 5 1.05 -0.15 -10.00
C ASP A 5 0.30 1.18 -9.73
N ILE A 6 0.67 2.23 -10.47
CA ILE A 6 -0.04 3.53 -10.40
C ILE A 6 -0.21 4.13 -11.80
N TYR A 7 -1.44 4.51 -12.11
CA TYR A 7 -1.89 5.06 -13.40
C TYR A 7 -2.60 6.38 -13.15
N PHE A 8 -1.92 7.48 -13.46
CA PHE A 8 -2.44 8.82 -13.21
C PHE A 8 -3.59 9.17 -14.16
N TYR A 9 -4.61 9.82 -13.64
CA TYR A 9 -5.67 10.41 -14.44
C TYR A 9 -5.21 11.72 -15.12
N GLU A 10 -5.80 12.05 -16.26
CA GLU A 10 -5.57 13.34 -16.90
C GLU A 10 -6.06 14.53 -16.06
N LYS A 11 -7.10 14.32 -15.28
CA LYS A 11 -7.68 15.30 -14.37
C LYS A 11 -8.08 14.63 -13.05
N THR A 12 -7.84 15.33 -11.94
CA THR A 12 -8.40 14.93 -10.64
C THR A 12 -9.92 15.05 -10.65
N GLY A 13 -10.60 14.13 -9.99
CA GLY A 13 -12.06 14.08 -9.97
C GLY A 13 -12.63 13.56 -8.66
N ASN A 14 -13.93 13.40 -8.63
CA ASN A 14 -14.58 12.65 -7.56
C ASN A 14 -14.23 11.17 -7.70
N THR A 15 -14.23 10.43 -6.61
CA THR A 15 -14.03 8.98 -6.63
C THR A 15 -15.14 8.31 -7.45
N GLN A 16 -14.81 7.20 -8.11
CA GLN A 16 -15.80 6.42 -8.87
C GLN A 16 -16.74 5.63 -7.94
N PHE A 17 -16.38 5.48 -6.66
CA PHE A 17 -17.07 4.69 -5.64
C PHE A 17 -18.14 5.47 -4.84
N LEU A 18 -18.69 6.57 -5.35
CA LEU A 18 -19.78 7.31 -4.70
C LEU A 18 -21.19 6.79 -5.06
N GLU A 19 -21.29 5.64 -5.72
CA GLU A 19 -22.56 5.12 -6.24
C GLU A 19 -23.45 4.48 -5.16
N ASN A 20 -22.89 4.10 -3.99
CA ASN A 20 -23.59 3.37 -2.93
C ASN A 20 -23.79 4.17 -1.64
N ASN A 21 -23.88 5.50 -1.73
CA ASN A 21 -23.96 6.39 -0.57
C ASN A 21 -22.77 6.24 0.38
N GLU A 22 -21.56 6.06 -0.15
CA GLU A 22 -20.33 6.06 0.62
C GLU A 22 -20.09 7.43 1.26
N GLU A 23 -19.77 7.41 2.55
CA GLU A 23 -19.41 8.58 3.34
C GLU A 23 -17.98 8.41 3.85
N TYR A 24 -17.06 9.20 3.29
CA TYR A 24 -15.66 9.21 3.69
C TYR A 24 -15.43 10.13 4.88
N SER A 25 -14.61 9.70 5.83
CA SER A 25 -14.27 10.46 7.05
C SER A 25 -13.47 11.73 6.78
N LEU A 26 -12.84 11.85 5.62
CA LEU A 26 -12.10 13.03 5.14
C LEU A 26 -12.49 13.32 3.70
N GLY A 27 -12.57 14.61 3.34
CA GLY A 27 -12.75 15.00 1.94
C GLY A 27 -11.63 14.46 1.06
N CYS A 28 -11.99 13.85 -0.09
CA CYS A 28 -11.01 13.20 -0.96
C CYS A 28 -11.28 13.48 -2.43
N LYS A 29 -10.22 13.41 -3.27
CA LYS A 29 -10.28 13.56 -4.73
C LYS A 29 -9.35 12.59 -5.41
N SER A 30 -9.87 11.78 -6.33
CA SER A 30 -9.10 10.80 -7.09
C SER A 30 -8.14 11.47 -8.05
N PHE A 31 -6.92 10.93 -8.15
CA PHE A 31 -5.89 11.40 -9.07
C PHE A 31 -5.19 10.27 -9.84
N ALA A 32 -5.31 9.04 -9.37
CA ALA A 32 -4.72 7.86 -10.01
C ALA A 32 -5.49 6.60 -9.61
N GLN A 33 -5.24 5.51 -10.32
CA GLN A 33 -5.74 4.18 -9.98
C GLN A 33 -4.60 3.18 -9.95
N ASP A 34 -4.81 2.03 -9.28
CA ASP A 34 -3.97 0.85 -9.42
C ASP A 34 -4.43 -0.05 -10.58
N GLY A 35 -3.73 -1.16 -10.82
CA GLY A 35 -4.08 -2.11 -11.88
C GLY A 35 -5.32 -2.95 -11.59
N SER A 36 -5.81 -2.98 -10.37
CA SER A 36 -7.04 -3.70 -9.95
C SER A 36 -8.29 -2.82 -9.95
N GLY A 37 -8.13 -1.51 -10.16
CA GLY A 37 -9.22 -0.54 -10.18
C GLY A 37 -9.43 0.19 -8.86
N GLY A 38 -8.55 0.00 -7.87
CA GLY A 38 -8.51 0.84 -6.68
C GLY A 38 -8.03 2.26 -7.00
N GLU A 39 -8.41 3.24 -6.20
CA GLU A 39 -8.12 4.65 -6.44
C GLU A 39 -7.15 5.25 -5.40
N TYR A 40 -6.16 5.99 -5.88
CA TYR A 40 -5.35 6.89 -5.05
C TYR A 40 -6.02 8.26 -5.01
N VAL A 41 -6.21 8.79 -3.81
CA VAL A 41 -6.94 10.03 -3.57
C VAL A 41 -6.09 11.04 -2.78
N PHE A 42 -6.17 12.32 -3.16
CA PHE A 42 -5.73 13.42 -2.29
C PHE A 42 -6.75 13.61 -1.19
N LEU A 43 -6.29 13.64 0.06
CA LEU A 43 -7.13 13.93 1.22
C LEU A 43 -7.08 15.44 1.54
N GLU A 44 -8.12 15.95 2.19
CA GLU A 44 -8.23 17.37 2.55
C GLU A 44 -7.13 17.86 3.50
N ASP A 45 -6.50 16.95 4.26
CA ASP A 45 -5.36 17.26 5.14
C ASP A 45 -4.00 17.26 4.40
N GLY A 46 -4.00 17.08 3.08
CA GLY A 46 -2.80 17.04 2.23
C GLY A 46 -2.14 15.68 2.14
N SER A 47 -2.58 14.69 2.89
CA SER A 47 -2.08 13.31 2.79
C SER A 47 -2.71 12.56 1.62
N ILE A 48 -2.26 11.31 1.39
CA ILE A 48 -2.75 10.44 0.32
C ILE A 48 -3.51 9.27 0.92
N GLY A 49 -4.75 9.06 0.43
CA GLY A 49 -5.56 7.87 0.72
C GLY A 49 -5.51 6.86 -0.41
N PHE A 50 -5.95 5.66 -0.09
CA PHE A 50 -6.23 4.59 -1.05
C PHE A 50 -7.61 4.01 -0.76
N ILE A 51 -8.38 3.78 -1.82
CA ILE A 51 -9.70 3.14 -1.83
C ILE A 51 -9.55 1.94 -2.75
N GLY A 52 -9.47 0.76 -2.18
CA GLY A 52 -9.27 -0.47 -2.94
C GLY A 52 -10.54 -0.94 -3.66
N SER A 53 -10.35 -1.70 -4.72
CA SER A 53 -11.45 -2.26 -5.52
C SER A 53 -12.32 -3.28 -4.76
N GLU A 54 -11.79 -3.86 -3.69
CA GLU A 54 -12.49 -4.80 -2.81
C GLU A 54 -13.13 -4.11 -1.59
N GLY A 55 -13.07 -2.77 -1.51
CA GLY A 55 -13.73 -1.96 -0.50
C GLY A 55 -12.85 -1.60 0.71
N GLU A 56 -11.55 -1.92 0.71
CA GLU A 56 -10.64 -1.46 1.74
C GLU A 56 -10.32 0.03 1.58
N VAL A 57 -10.27 0.77 2.70
CA VAL A 57 -10.00 2.20 2.72
C VAL A 57 -8.97 2.55 3.78
N GLY A 58 -8.05 3.47 3.47
CA GLY A 58 -7.09 3.98 4.44
C GLY A 58 -6.12 5.00 3.88
N ARG A 59 -5.41 5.69 4.79
CA ARG A 59 -4.33 6.60 4.40
C ARG A 59 -3.11 5.77 4.00
N ALA A 60 -2.57 6.04 2.81
CA ALA A 60 -1.42 5.31 2.26
C ALA A 60 -0.09 6.05 2.49
N ALA A 61 -0.09 7.38 2.56
CA ALA A 61 1.13 8.19 2.75
C ALA A 61 0.81 9.61 3.25
N GLU A 62 1.81 10.29 3.79
CA GLU A 62 1.68 11.70 4.22
C GLU A 62 1.87 12.70 3.07
N SER A 63 2.40 12.26 1.93
CA SER A 63 2.57 13.08 0.74
C SER A 63 2.65 12.22 -0.52
N LEU A 64 2.51 12.86 -1.69
CA LEU A 64 2.68 12.18 -2.98
C LEU A 64 4.10 11.59 -3.12
N ASP A 65 5.14 12.31 -2.70
CA ASP A 65 6.52 11.80 -2.75
C ASP A 65 6.72 10.55 -1.86
N GLU A 66 6.06 10.50 -0.70
CA GLU A 66 6.09 9.31 0.15
C GLU A 66 5.34 8.14 -0.48
N LEU A 67 4.17 8.37 -1.07
CA LEU A 67 3.45 7.33 -1.83
C LEU A 67 4.31 6.79 -2.98
N LEU A 68 4.86 7.67 -3.81
CA LEU A 68 5.69 7.26 -4.94
C LEU A 68 6.95 6.53 -4.47
N THR A 69 7.59 7.00 -3.40
CA THR A 69 8.72 6.31 -2.78
C THR A 69 8.32 4.91 -2.30
N PHE A 70 7.16 4.78 -1.65
CA PHE A 70 6.63 3.48 -1.21
C PHE A 70 6.41 2.55 -2.42
N LEU A 71 5.69 2.99 -3.44
CA LEU A 71 5.38 2.18 -4.63
C LEU A 71 6.63 1.81 -5.44
N ILE A 72 7.64 2.68 -5.49
CA ILE A 72 8.93 2.37 -6.13
C ILE A 72 9.63 1.23 -5.38
N HIS A 73 9.52 1.14 -4.06
CA HIS A 73 10.16 0.09 -3.27
C HIS A 73 9.34 -1.21 -3.22
N THR A 74 8.01 -1.11 -3.19
CA THR A 74 7.10 -2.25 -2.97
C THR A 74 6.39 -2.73 -4.24
N GLY A 75 6.11 -1.86 -5.18
CA GLY A 75 5.34 -2.17 -6.38
C GLY A 75 3.83 -2.03 -6.19
N CYS A 76 3.28 -2.39 -5.04
CA CYS A 76 1.85 -2.28 -4.71
C CYS A 76 1.64 -2.16 -3.21
N ILE A 77 0.42 -1.80 -2.79
CA ILE A 77 0.04 -1.69 -1.37
C ILE A 77 -0.20 -3.07 -0.75
N SER A 78 -0.84 -3.98 -1.47
CA SER A 78 -1.37 -5.24 -0.94
C SER A 78 -0.30 -6.14 -0.31
N ASP A 79 0.92 -6.18 -0.85
CA ASP A 79 2.01 -6.99 -0.31
C ASP A 79 2.44 -6.54 1.11
N PHE A 80 2.12 -5.31 1.50
CA PHE A 80 2.49 -4.71 2.79
C PHE A 80 1.29 -4.34 3.66
N SER A 81 0.09 -4.82 3.36
CA SER A 81 -1.13 -4.53 4.09
C SER A 81 -1.29 -5.31 5.40
N CYS A 82 -0.54 -6.38 5.65
CA CYS A 82 -0.68 -7.19 6.86
C CYS A 82 -0.11 -6.49 8.11
N LYS A 83 -0.96 -6.22 9.11
CA LYS A 83 -0.55 -5.56 10.37
C LYS A 83 0.49 -6.36 11.16
N HIS A 84 0.47 -7.68 11.08
CA HIS A 84 1.33 -8.53 11.90
C HIS A 84 2.82 -8.31 11.61
N ILE A 85 3.22 -8.01 10.36
CA ILE A 85 4.61 -7.77 10.01
C ILE A 85 5.21 -6.55 10.70
N TYR A 86 4.37 -5.59 11.15
CA TYR A 86 4.80 -4.35 11.81
C TYR A 86 4.89 -4.43 13.32
N LYS A 87 4.36 -5.51 13.95
CA LYS A 87 4.34 -5.67 15.40
C LYS A 87 5.74 -5.87 15.99
N ASN A 88 6.67 -6.39 15.21
CA ASN A 88 8.04 -6.64 15.65
C ASN A 88 9.05 -6.26 14.57
N LYS A 89 10.10 -5.55 14.97
CA LYS A 89 11.14 -5.04 14.06
C LYS A 89 11.89 -6.16 13.33
N GLU A 90 12.22 -7.26 14.01
CA GLU A 90 12.94 -8.37 13.39
C GLU A 90 12.05 -9.14 12.40
N LEU A 91 10.75 -9.24 12.70
CA LEU A 91 9.78 -9.82 11.77
C LEU A 91 9.66 -8.98 10.48
N LEU A 92 9.50 -7.65 10.63
CA LEU A 92 9.46 -6.74 9.49
C LEU A 92 10.73 -6.83 8.64
N LYS A 93 11.89 -6.84 9.29
CA LYS A 93 13.19 -6.97 8.62
C LYS A 93 13.31 -8.28 7.85
N THR A 94 12.89 -9.39 8.46
CA THR A 94 12.89 -10.73 7.81
C THR A 94 11.97 -10.72 6.59
N TYR A 95 10.77 -10.17 6.73
CA TYR A 95 9.82 -10.03 5.63
C TYR A 95 10.39 -9.19 4.49
N CYS A 96 10.93 -8.00 4.78
CA CYS A 96 11.52 -7.12 3.77
C CYS A 96 12.70 -7.78 3.03
N ASN A 97 13.57 -8.51 3.73
CA ASN A 97 14.68 -9.23 3.10
C ASN A 97 14.19 -10.36 2.18
N GLY A 98 13.20 -11.14 2.63
CA GLY A 98 12.56 -12.16 1.83
C GLY A 98 11.89 -11.57 0.58
N TYR A 99 11.18 -10.45 0.75
CA TYR A 99 10.54 -9.72 -0.34
C TYR A 99 11.55 -9.29 -1.42
N ILE A 100 12.61 -8.58 -1.03
CA ILE A 100 13.66 -8.14 -1.96
C ILE A 100 14.26 -9.32 -2.73
N SER A 101 14.60 -10.40 -2.03
CA SER A 101 15.14 -11.61 -2.65
C SER A 101 14.19 -12.17 -3.71
N LYS A 102 12.92 -12.33 -3.35
CA LYS A 102 11.90 -12.93 -4.21
C LYS A 102 11.57 -12.07 -5.43
N ILE A 103 11.49 -10.75 -5.25
CA ILE A 103 11.23 -9.84 -6.37
C ILE A 103 12.42 -9.81 -7.34
N ARG A 104 13.66 -9.78 -6.85
CA ARG A 104 14.85 -9.90 -7.70
C ARG A 104 14.86 -11.18 -8.52
N GLU A 105 14.49 -12.33 -7.92
CA GLU A 105 14.33 -13.60 -8.63
C GLU A 105 13.28 -13.51 -9.75
N ARG A 106 12.11 -12.92 -9.48
CA ARG A 106 11.03 -12.73 -10.47
C ARG A 106 11.49 -11.87 -11.66
N TYR A 107 12.17 -10.77 -11.39
CA TYR A 107 12.69 -9.88 -12.44
C TYR A 107 13.78 -10.57 -13.26
N LYS A 108 14.69 -11.28 -12.60
CA LYS A 108 15.75 -12.06 -13.28
C LYS A 108 15.16 -13.14 -14.20
N ALA A 109 14.09 -13.81 -13.80
CA ALA A 109 13.37 -14.76 -14.65
C ALA A 109 12.77 -14.12 -15.92
N GLN A 110 12.53 -12.81 -15.90
CA GLN A 110 12.09 -12.01 -17.05
C GLN A 110 13.26 -11.32 -17.80
N ASN A 111 14.52 -11.67 -17.51
CA ASN A 111 15.72 -11.01 -18.01
C ASN A 111 15.78 -9.50 -17.68
N LYS A 112 15.22 -9.09 -16.54
CA LYS A 112 15.24 -7.72 -16.02
C LYS A 112 16.08 -7.65 -14.75
N ASP A 113 16.64 -6.48 -14.47
CA ASP A 113 17.27 -6.12 -13.21
C ASP A 113 16.33 -5.21 -12.43
N TRP A 114 15.79 -5.73 -11.30
CA TRP A 114 14.85 -5.00 -10.46
C TRP A 114 15.46 -3.72 -9.89
N ASP A 115 16.68 -3.80 -9.36
CA ASP A 115 17.36 -2.65 -8.75
C ASP A 115 17.57 -1.52 -9.78
N LYS A 116 17.96 -1.88 -11.00
CA LYS A 116 18.12 -0.92 -12.09
C LYS A 116 16.78 -0.30 -12.50
N VAL A 117 15.75 -1.13 -12.74
CA VAL A 117 14.41 -0.64 -13.13
C VAL A 117 13.88 0.36 -12.11
N ARG A 118 13.96 0.03 -10.82
CA ARG A 118 13.48 0.89 -9.74
C ARG A 118 14.31 2.17 -9.57
N SER A 119 15.63 2.07 -9.71
CA SER A 119 16.52 3.24 -9.71
C SER A 119 16.23 4.19 -10.88
N ASP A 120 16.01 3.66 -12.08
CA ASP A 120 15.69 4.48 -13.26
C ASP A 120 14.37 5.23 -13.08
N ILE A 121 13.34 4.57 -12.53
CA ILE A 121 12.06 5.22 -12.19
C ILE A 121 12.26 6.30 -11.13
N ALA A 122 12.94 6.01 -10.03
CA ALA A 122 13.20 6.96 -8.96
C ALA A 122 13.93 8.21 -9.47
N ASN A 123 14.97 8.01 -10.27
CA ASN A 123 15.75 9.11 -10.87
C ASN A 123 14.88 9.99 -11.77
N SER A 124 13.98 9.41 -12.56
CA SER A 124 13.06 10.18 -13.43
C SER A 124 12.10 11.07 -12.66
N LEU A 125 11.83 10.75 -11.41
CA LEU A 125 10.96 11.48 -10.49
C LEU A 125 11.73 12.33 -9.47
N SER A 126 13.07 12.39 -9.57
CA SER A 126 13.94 13.03 -8.57
C SER A 126 13.79 12.45 -7.16
N LEU A 127 13.44 11.17 -7.07
CA LEU A 127 13.34 10.40 -5.84
C LEU A 127 14.56 9.47 -5.67
N VAL A 128 14.71 8.92 -4.47
CA VAL A 128 15.82 7.99 -4.14
C VAL A 128 15.28 6.60 -3.91
N PHE A 129 15.81 5.63 -4.66
CA PHE A 129 15.59 4.21 -4.43
C PHE A 129 16.82 3.60 -3.77
N SER A 130 16.60 2.79 -2.72
CA SER A 130 17.62 2.02 -2.03
C SER A 130 16.94 0.83 -1.33
N PRO A 131 17.24 -0.43 -1.72
CA PRO A 131 16.57 -1.60 -1.16
C PRO A 131 16.68 -1.73 0.36
N ASP A 132 17.80 -1.28 0.95
CA ASP A 132 18.02 -1.26 2.41
C ASP A 132 17.12 -0.28 3.15
N LYS A 133 16.41 0.62 2.48
CA LYS A 133 15.41 1.51 3.07
C LYS A 133 14.01 0.92 3.12
N LEU A 134 13.77 -0.28 2.59
CA LEU A 134 12.43 -0.87 2.50
C LEU A 134 11.73 -0.92 3.86
N GLU A 135 12.40 -1.35 4.94
CA GLU A 135 11.83 -1.37 6.30
C GLU A 135 11.33 0.02 6.73
N ASN A 136 12.12 1.06 6.47
CA ASN A 136 11.76 2.43 6.85
C ASN A 136 10.59 2.96 6.00
N VAL A 137 10.61 2.67 4.70
CA VAL A 137 9.56 3.09 3.77
C VAL A 137 8.21 2.44 4.13
N THR A 138 8.21 1.13 4.38
CA THR A 138 7.00 0.40 4.75
C THR A 138 6.49 0.78 6.15
N MET A 139 7.40 1.10 7.10
CA MET A 139 7.00 1.62 8.41
C MET A 139 6.35 3.01 8.31
N LYS A 140 6.73 3.85 7.34
CA LYS A 140 6.04 5.13 7.09
C LYS A 140 4.61 4.89 6.59
N PHE A 141 4.42 3.96 5.65
CA PHE A 141 3.09 3.53 5.21
C PHE A 141 2.23 3.07 6.40
N TYR A 142 2.74 2.18 7.24
CA TYR A 142 2.02 1.71 8.43
C TYR A 142 1.64 2.86 9.38
N LYS A 143 2.54 3.80 9.62
CA LYS A 143 2.26 4.98 10.46
C LYS A 143 1.21 5.89 9.84
N ALA A 144 1.24 6.12 8.53
CA ALA A 144 0.21 6.89 7.84
C ALA A 144 -1.16 6.21 7.95
N ALA A 145 -1.21 4.88 7.73
CA ALA A 145 -2.44 4.10 7.79
C ALA A 145 -3.06 4.01 9.21
N THR A 146 -2.25 4.20 10.25
CA THR A 146 -2.68 4.17 11.67
C THR A 146 -2.76 5.54 12.32
N ARG A 147 -2.48 6.64 11.58
CA ARG A 147 -2.53 8.01 12.10
C ARG A 147 -3.97 8.51 12.21
N GLU A 148 -4.29 9.10 13.38
CA GLU A 148 -5.57 9.80 13.57
C GLU A 148 -5.58 11.20 12.89
N PRO A 149 -6.74 11.66 12.39
CA PRO A 149 -7.97 10.88 12.21
C PRO A 149 -7.80 9.80 11.14
N ILE A 150 -8.34 8.61 11.40
CA ILE A 150 -8.28 7.50 10.43
C ILE A 150 -9.09 7.88 9.18
N PHE A 151 -8.50 7.67 8.00
CA PHE A 151 -9.26 7.75 6.75
C PHE A 151 -10.05 6.45 6.58
N SER A 152 -11.36 6.55 6.62
CA SER A 152 -12.30 5.43 6.57
C SER A 152 -13.52 5.78 5.72
N CYS A 153 -14.30 4.78 5.37
CA CYS A 153 -15.54 4.93 4.64
C CYS A 153 -16.66 4.17 5.35
N LYS A 154 -17.84 4.73 5.31
CA LYS A 154 -19.11 4.09 5.68
C LYS A 154 -20.01 4.06 4.47
N TYR A 155 -20.87 3.04 4.38
CA TYR A 155 -21.88 2.95 3.34
C TYR A 155 -23.17 2.34 3.90
N LEU A 156 -24.29 2.56 3.19
CA LEU A 156 -25.57 2.02 3.55
C LEU A 156 -25.94 0.86 2.62
N ASP A 157 -26.22 -0.31 3.19
CA ASP A 157 -26.89 -1.40 2.49
C ASP A 157 -28.32 -1.56 3.05
N GLY A 158 -29.28 -1.07 2.29
CA GLY A 158 -30.67 -0.97 2.73
C GLY A 158 -30.83 0.01 3.89
N LYS A 159 -31.02 -0.49 5.12
CA LYS A 159 -31.14 0.30 6.36
C LYS A 159 -29.98 0.13 7.31
N GLU A 160 -29.02 -0.72 6.97
CA GLU A 160 -27.87 -1.04 7.81
C GLU A 160 -26.65 -0.24 7.37
N GLU A 161 -25.95 0.33 8.33
CA GLU A 161 -24.67 1.04 8.11
C GLU A 161 -23.52 0.06 8.28
N TYR A 162 -22.60 0.05 7.31
CA TYR A 162 -21.39 -0.74 7.33
C TYR A 162 -20.17 0.18 7.27
N ILE A 163 -19.06 -0.28 7.83
CA ILE A 163 -17.75 0.37 7.76
C ILE A 163 -16.89 -0.45 6.81
N CYS A 164 -16.28 0.21 5.84
CA CYS A 164 -15.32 -0.42 4.93
C CYS A 164 -14.11 -0.97 5.70
N ASP A 165 -13.53 -2.05 5.18
CA ASP A 165 -12.31 -2.62 5.74
C ASP A 165 -11.14 -1.63 5.65
N SER A 166 -10.19 -1.77 6.58
CA SER A 166 -8.94 -0.99 6.54
C SER A 166 -8.01 -1.53 5.45
N ILE A 167 -7.23 -0.65 4.82
CA ILE A 167 -6.09 -1.09 3.96
C ILE A 167 -5.05 -1.92 4.74
N LEU A 168 -5.09 -1.90 6.07
CA LEU A 168 -4.29 -2.79 6.92
C LEU A 168 -5.16 -3.97 7.39
N SER A 169 -4.78 -5.17 6.97
CA SER A 169 -5.46 -6.43 7.29
C SER A 169 -4.80 -7.16 8.46
N ASP A 170 -5.61 -7.88 9.24
CA ASP A 170 -5.11 -8.83 10.24
C ASP A 170 -4.84 -10.23 9.64
N ILE A 171 -5.07 -10.42 8.34
CA ILE A 171 -4.90 -11.70 7.68
C ILE A 171 -3.43 -11.92 7.30
N VAL A 172 -2.83 -12.99 7.80
CA VAL A 172 -1.51 -13.46 7.36
C VAL A 172 -1.68 -14.34 6.13
N GLY A 173 -1.35 -13.80 4.97
CA GLY A 173 -1.42 -14.50 3.69
C GLY A 173 -0.28 -15.52 3.50
N VAL A 174 -0.46 -16.47 2.57
CA VAL A 174 0.55 -17.48 2.20
C VAL A 174 1.86 -16.84 1.76
N TRP A 175 1.79 -15.74 1.02
CA TRP A 175 2.95 -14.96 0.59
C TRP A 175 3.86 -14.53 1.75
N ILE A 176 3.26 -14.08 2.86
CA ILE A 176 3.99 -13.65 4.05
C ILE A 176 4.67 -14.87 4.73
N THR A 177 3.94 -15.97 4.88
CA THR A 177 4.49 -17.19 5.49
C THR A 177 5.68 -17.75 4.70
N GLU A 178 5.61 -17.71 3.36
CA GLU A 178 6.71 -18.11 2.49
C GLU A 178 7.94 -17.22 2.61
N LEU A 179 7.75 -15.88 2.66
CA LEU A 179 8.86 -14.93 2.74
C LEU A 179 9.56 -14.93 4.11
N VAL A 180 8.79 -15.15 5.17
CA VAL A 180 9.31 -15.17 6.55
C VAL A 180 9.82 -16.56 6.93
N GLY A 181 9.32 -17.63 6.31
CA GLY A 181 9.64 -19.02 6.65
C GLY A 181 8.99 -19.48 7.96
N MET A 182 7.85 -18.89 8.33
CA MET A 182 7.08 -19.17 9.54
C MET A 182 5.63 -19.53 9.19
N SER A 183 4.98 -20.32 10.05
CA SER A 183 3.54 -20.57 9.95
C SER A 183 2.73 -19.32 10.29
N ARG A 184 1.45 -19.30 9.89
CA ARG A 184 0.52 -18.23 10.24
C ARG A 184 0.45 -18.02 11.76
N GLU A 185 0.29 -19.09 12.53
CA GLU A 185 0.18 -19.04 13.99
C GLU A 185 1.43 -18.46 14.66
N GLU A 186 2.63 -18.80 14.15
CA GLU A 186 3.88 -18.24 14.65
C GLU A 186 3.97 -16.73 14.38
N ILE A 187 3.54 -16.26 13.20
CA ILE A 187 3.55 -14.83 12.84
C ILE A 187 2.51 -14.05 13.67
N GLU A 188 1.29 -14.57 13.82
CA GLU A 188 0.23 -13.92 14.61
C GLU A 188 0.61 -13.76 16.09
N ASN A 189 1.34 -14.74 16.65
CA ASN A 189 1.81 -14.76 18.03
C ASN A 189 3.26 -14.28 18.24
N TYR A 190 3.90 -13.74 17.19
CA TYR A 190 5.29 -13.26 17.26
C TYR A 190 5.39 -12.08 18.25
N LYS A 191 6.29 -12.20 19.24
CA LYS A 191 6.49 -11.20 20.32
C LYS A 191 7.73 -10.38 20.13
#